data_134c0fadca13ed8451bf3a372233276f
#
_entry.id   134c0fadca13ed8451bf3a372233276f
#
_cell.length_a   1.000
_cell.length_b   1.000
_cell.length_c   1.000
_cell.angle_alpha   90.00
_cell.angle_beta   90.00
_cell.angle_gamma   90.00
#
_symmetry.space_group_name_H-M   'P 1'
#
loop_
_entity.id
_entity.type
_entity.pdbx_description
1 polymer ?
#
loop_
_entity_poly.entity_id
_entity_poly.type
_entity_poly.pdbx_seq_one_letter_code
_entity_poly.pdbx_strand_id
1 'polypeptide(L)'
;MSTIKDVAQRAGVAPSTVSKYLNGGCVRSENSDAIRKGIAELEYRVNPFARSLKTQRSRFVAVLLPDMTAPFYGAVLAALNKVLRPEGYHTLVSCYSSNHGLERDNLQFLLSIGADGLIYTPEDLTAEEFTELTANSGVPIVLLDRSISGVQADTVLVNNTDSVYQAVSRLMEQGHERIGIISGPKSVFTAKERLIGYLRALSDHGVIFDDSLAVSGENTFATGYQG
;
A
#
# COMPACT_ATOMS: atom_id res chain seq x y z
N MET A 1 29.63 12.02 -9.21
CA MET A 1 28.54 12.43 -8.30
C MET A 1 29.19 13.05 -7.07
N SER A 2 28.87 14.29 -6.72
CA SER A 2 29.44 14.97 -5.55
C SER A 2 28.98 14.30 -4.26
N THR A 3 29.87 14.25 -3.28
CA THR A 3 29.64 13.62 -1.99
C THR A 3 29.55 14.66 -0.86
N ILE A 4 29.07 14.26 0.30
CA ILE A 4 29.10 15.14 1.50
C ILE A 4 30.52 15.57 1.88
N LYS A 5 31.54 14.76 1.54
CA LYS A 5 32.95 15.08 1.77
C LYS A 5 33.42 16.20 0.85
N ASP A 6 32.99 16.20 -0.40
CA ASP A 6 33.34 17.25 -1.37
C ASP A 6 32.73 18.59 -0.97
N VAL A 7 31.47 18.59 -0.49
CA VAL A 7 30.82 19.79 0.07
C VAL A 7 31.58 20.30 1.31
N ALA A 8 31.98 19.40 2.18
CA ALA A 8 32.73 19.75 3.38
C ALA A 8 34.09 20.37 3.03
N GLN A 9 34.82 19.79 2.10
CA GLN A 9 36.07 20.31 1.59
C GLN A 9 35.91 21.69 0.94
N ARG A 10 34.87 21.85 0.09
CA ARG A 10 34.57 23.11 -0.60
C ARG A 10 34.16 24.23 0.38
N ALA A 11 33.45 23.88 1.44
CA ALA A 11 32.99 24.81 2.48
C ALA A 11 34.03 25.05 3.60
N GLY A 12 35.16 24.33 3.61
CA GLY A 12 36.18 24.45 4.64
C GLY A 12 35.72 23.98 6.03
N VAL A 13 34.79 23.01 6.09
CA VAL A 13 34.25 22.52 7.36
C VAL A 13 34.34 21.00 7.45
N ALA A 14 34.14 20.44 8.64
CA ALA A 14 34.10 19.01 8.82
C ALA A 14 32.81 18.39 8.17
N PRO A 15 32.87 17.14 7.63
CA PRO A 15 31.69 16.46 7.12
C PRO A 15 30.52 16.33 8.11
N SER A 16 30.83 16.25 9.41
CA SER A 16 29.83 16.27 10.49
C SER A 16 29.06 17.59 10.57
N THR A 17 29.73 18.72 10.28
CA THR A 17 29.10 20.05 10.25
C THR A 17 28.15 20.17 9.08
N VAL A 18 28.52 19.68 7.88
CA VAL A 18 27.63 19.59 6.72
C VAL A 18 26.44 18.69 7.02
N SER A 19 26.67 17.52 7.62
CA SER A 19 25.60 16.59 8.02
C SER A 19 24.65 17.25 9.02
N LYS A 20 25.14 18.00 9.98
CA LYS A 20 24.32 18.75 10.95
C LYS A 20 23.45 19.81 10.26
N TYR A 21 24.04 20.57 9.34
CA TYR A 21 23.33 21.57 8.54
C TYR A 21 22.18 20.95 7.71
N LEU A 22 22.48 19.87 6.98
CA LEU A 22 21.50 19.16 6.13
C LEU A 22 20.33 18.54 6.92
N ASN A 23 20.53 18.28 8.22
CA ASN A 23 19.50 17.76 9.12
C ASN A 23 18.79 18.86 9.93
N GLY A 24 18.93 20.14 9.54
CA GLY A 24 18.27 21.26 10.23
C GLY A 24 18.89 21.63 11.58
N GLY A 25 20.07 21.06 11.91
CA GLY A 25 20.77 21.41 13.14
C GLY A 25 21.43 22.79 13.06
N CYS A 26 21.50 23.46 14.20
CA CYS A 26 22.12 24.78 14.28
C CYS A 26 23.63 24.70 14.03
N VAL A 27 24.11 25.43 13.03
CA VAL A 27 25.53 25.65 12.72
C VAL A 27 25.80 27.17 12.74
N ARG A 28 27.08 27.56 12.89
CA ARG A 28 27.47 28.99 12.86
C ARG A 28 27.07 29.59 11.49
N SER A 29 26.67 30.88 11.49
CA SER A 29 26.19 31.57 10.27
C SER A 29 27.18 31.48 9.11
N GLU A 30 28.47 31.75 9.36
CA GLU A 30 29.55 31.68 8.38
C GLU A 30 29.64 30.29 7.73
N ASN A 31 29.55 29.22 8.54
CA ASN A 31 29.56 27.84 8.04
C ASN A 31 28.30 27.50 7.23
N SER A 32 27.14 28.02 7.65
CA SER A 32 25.89 27.85 6.94
C SER A 32 25.96 28.41 5.51
N ASP A 33 26.48 29.63 5.36
CA ASP A 33 26.64 30.29 4.07
C ASP A 33 27.68 29.59 3.18
N ALA A 34 28.81 29.16 3.75
CA ALA A 34 29.84 28.40 3.04
C ALA A 34 29.29 27.03 2.56
N ILE A 35 28.54 26.32 3.41
CA ILE A 35 27.91 25.04 3.04
C ILE A 35 26.88 25.23 1.95
N ARG A 36 26.00 26.24 2.05
CA ARG A 36 25.00 26.55 1.03
C ARG A 36 25.65 26.83 -0.32
N LYS A 37 26.71 27.63 -0.35
CA LYS A 37 27.48 27.91 -1.56
C LYS A 37 28.13 26.65 -2.13
N GLY A 38 28.76 25.81 -1.29
CA GLY A 38 29.36 24.55 -1.71
C GLY A 38 28.34 23.56 -2.30
N ILE A 39 27.13 23.46 -1.71
CA ILE A 39 26.02 22.64 -2.22
C ILE A 39 25.63 23.13 -3.61
N ALA A 40 25.45 24.44 -3.80
CA ALA A 40 25.04 25.03 -5.08
C ALA A 40 26.08 24.81 -6.17
N GLU A 41 27.35 25.08 -5.88
CA GLU A 41 28.46 24.97 -6.85
C GLU A 41 28.75 23.52 -7.26
N LEU A 42 28.55 22.56 -6.34
CA LEU A 42 28.75 21.15 -6.61
C LEU A 42 27.48 20.42 -7.07
N GLU A 43 26.37 21.15 -7.20
CA GLU A 43 25.04 20.58 -7.47
C GLU A 43 24.74 19.37 -6.58
N TYR A 44 25.22 19.44 -5.30
CA TYR A 44 25.08 18.32 -4.38
C TYR A 44 23.61 18.07 -4.02
N ARG A 45 23.20 16.83 -4.18
CA ARG A 45 21.88 16.37 -3.72
C ARG A 45 22.07 15.31 -2.64
N VAL A 46 21.33 15.47 -1.55
CA VAL A 46 21.33 14.46 -0.48
C VAL A 46 20.82 13.13 -1.06
N ASN A 47 21.63 12.09 -0.95
CA ASN A 47 21.21 10.75 -1.32
C ASN A 47 20.38 10.15 -0.17
N PRO A 48 19.06 9.90 -0.36
CA PRO A 48 18.20 9.35 0.68
C PRO A 48 18.69 7.98 1.19
N PHE A 49 19.21 7.14 0.30
CA PHE A 49 19.73 5.81 0.65
C PHE A 49 20.99 5.89 1.51
N ALA A 50 21.91 6.82 1.20
CA ALA A 50 23.09 7.03 2.04
C ALA A 50 22.73 7.60 3.44
N ARG A 51 21.64 8.37 3.50
CA ARG A 51 21.11 8.87 4.77
C ARG A 51 20.46 7.75 5.58
N SER A 52 19.70 6.85 4.94
CA SER A 52 19.02 5.73 5.61
C SER A 52 20.01 4.78 6.29
N LEU A 53 21.14 4.49 5.66
CA LEU A 53 22.21 3.67 6.26
C LEU A 53 22.73 4.25 7.58
N LYS A 54 22.78 5.58 7.70
CA LYS A 54 23.28 6.25 8.92
C LYS A 54 22.20 6.37 9.99
N THR A 55 20.95 6.57 9.61
CA THR A 55 19.83 6.81 10.53
C THR A 55 19.05 5.54 10.87
N GLN A 56 19.32 4.45 10.18
CA GLN A 56 18.53 3.20 10.19
C GLN A 56 17.04 3.45 9.90
N ARG A 57 16.74 4.53 9.15
CA ARG A 57 15.39 4.87 8.71
C ARG A 57 15.43 5.32 7.25
N SER A 58 14.67 4.63 6.42
CA SER A 58 14.58 4.91 4.99
C SER A 58 13.66 6.10 4.68
N ARG A 59 12.69 6.35 5.54
CA ARG A 59 11.58 7.27 5.31
C ARG A 59 10.71 6.86 4.12
N PHE A 60 10.71 5.57 3.80
CA PHE A 60 9.80 4.98 2.83
C PHE A 60 8.83 4.05 3.54
N VAL A 61 7.56 4.15 3.16
CA VAL A 61 6.53 3.14 3.40
C VAL A 61 6.29 2.44 2.06
N ALA A 62 6.57 1.15 2.00
CA ALA A 62 6.26 0.35 0.83
C ALA A 62 4.76 0.06 0.76
N VAL A 63 4.20 0.02 -0.45
CA VAL A 63 2.81 -0.34 -0.70
C VAL A 63 2.80 -1.38 -1.81
N LEU A 64 2.35 -2.60 -1.49
CA LEU A 64 2.25 -3.71 -2.42
C LEU A 64 0.78 -4.01 -2.72
N LEU A 65 0.40 -3.87 -3.98
CA LEU A 65 -0.99 -3.95 -4.45
C LEU A 65 -1.13 -4.97 -5.57
N PRO A 66 -2.32 -5.60 -5.74
CA PRO A 66 -2.56 -6.49 -6.87
C PRO A 66 -2.58 -5.74 -8.20
N ASP A 67 -3.19 -4.56 -8.24
CA ASP A 67 -3.41 -3.79 -9.46
C ASP A 67 -3.50 -2.28 -9.14
N MET A 68 -3.11 -1.45 -10.09
CA MET A 68 -3.24 0.03 -9.99
C MET A 68 -4.31 0.61 -10.91
N THR A 69 -4.92 -0.20 -11.76
CA THR A 69 -5.96 0.27 -12.70
C THR A 69 -7.31 0.44 -12.01
N ALA A 70 -7.55 -0.27 -10.90
CA ALA A 70 -8.77 -0.13 -10.13
C ALA A 70 -8.81 1.23 -9.39
N PRO A 71 -9.87 2.04 -9.55
CA PRO A 71 -10.00 3.35 -8.91
C PRO A 71 -9.86 3.32 -7.38
N PHE A 72 -10.21 2.21 -6.76
CA PHE A 72 -10.09 1.98 -5.32
C PHE A 72 -8.65 2.17 -4.83
N TYR A 73 -7.68 1.52 -5.48
CA TYR A 73 -6.27 1.63 -5.05
C TYR A 73 -5.69 3.02 -5.29
N GLY A 74 -6.14 3.71 -6.35
CA GLY A 74 -5.78 5.11 -6.56
C GLY A 74 -6.24 6.02 -5.41
N ALA A 75 -7.46 5.85 -4.94
CA ALA A 75 -8.00 6.58 -3.79
C ALA A 75 -7.25 6.25 -2.49
N VAL A 76 -6.93 4.98 -2.26
CA VAL A 76 -6.13 4.52 -1.11
C VAL A 76 -4.74 5.18 -1.12
N LEU A 77 -4.03 5.14 -2.25
CA LEU A 77 -2.71 5.76 -2.38
C LEU A 77 -2.74 7.27 -2.14
N ALA A 78 -3.77 7.96 -2.64
CA ALA A 78 -3.96 9.38 -2.39
C ALA A 78 -4.17 9.67 -0.89
N ALA A 79 -4.98 8.86 -0.20
CA ALA A 79 -5.21 8.98 1.23
C ALA A 79 -3.95 8.69 2.06
N LEU A 80 -3.20 7.64 1.72
CA LEU A 80 -1.93 7.30 2.36
C LEU A 80 -0.92 8.43 2.22
N ASN A 81 -0.75 8.99 1.01
CA ASN A 81 0.16 10.11 0.79
C ASN A 81 -0.23 11.36 1.58
N LYS A 82 -1.53 11.62 1.73
CA LYS A 82 -2.03 12.76 2.51
C LYS A 82 -1.62 12.66 4.00
N VAL A 83 -1.53 11.45 4.54
CA VAL A 83 -1.16 11.21 5.94
C VAL A 83 0.36 11.08 6.10
N LEU A 84 1.03 10.35 5.21
CA LEU A 84 2.43 10.01 5.36
C LEU A 84 3.38 11.18 5.04
N ARG A 85 3.03 12.00 4.06
CA ARG A 85 3.89 13.08 3.58
C ARG A 85 4.18 14.18 4.60
N PRO A 86 3.22 14.67 5.41
CA PRO A 86 3.49 15.60 6.49
C PRO A 86 4.48 15.05 7.55
N GLU A 87 4.46 13.73 7.76
CA GLU A 87 5.36 13.03 8.67
C GLU A 87 6.77 12.76 8.06
N GLY A 88 6.99 13.22 6.83
CA GLY A 88 8.26 13.08 6.11
C GLY A 88 8.48 11.70 5.51
N TYR A 89 7.42 10.91 5.31
CA TYR A 89 7.47 9.63 4.61
C TYR A 89 7.09 9.76 3.14
N HIS A 90 7.71 8.92 2.31
CA HIS A 90 7.36 8.73 0.91
C HIS A 90 6.79 7.33 0.70
N THR A 91 5.88 7.17 -0.24
CA THR A 91 5.38 5.85 -0.63
C THR A 91 6.21 5.29 -1.78
N LEU A 92 6.55 4.00 -1.67
CA LEU A 92 7.13 3.21 -2.76
C LEU A 92 6.10 2.14 -3.14
N VAL A 93 5.53 2.26 -4.33
CA VAL A 93 4.44 1.38 -4.78
C VAL A 93 4.98 0.32 -5.72
N SER A 94 4.59 -0.93 -5.50
CA SER A 94 4.81 -2.05 -6.40
C SER A 94 3.49 -2.80 -6.64
N CYS A 95 3.34 -3.39 -7.84
CA CYS A 95 2.18 -4.17 -8.21
C CYS A 95 2.62 -5.53 -8.74
N TYR A 96 1.79 -6.56 -8.49
CA TYR A 96 2.09 -7.92 -8.92
C TYR A 96 1.10 -8.47 -9.97
N SER A 97 0.10 -7.65 -10.40
CA SER A 97 -0.84 -7.96 -11.49
C SER A 97 -1.49 -9.35 -11.38
N SER A 98 -1.93 -9.70 -10.17
CA SER A 98 -2.53 -11.01 -9.84
C SER A 98 -1.66 -12.21 -10.26
N ASN A 99 -0.35 -12.07 -10.17
CA ASN A 99 0.62 -13.11 -10.44
C ASN A 99 1.33 -13.52 -9.15
N HIS A 100 1.11 -14.75 -8.69
CA HIS A 100 1.66 -15.29 -7.44
C HIS A 100 3.19 -15.19 -7.36
N GLY A 101 3.91 -15.51 -8.43
CA GLY A 101 5.36 -15.38 -8.46
C GLY A 101 5.83 -13.93 -8.28
N LEU A 102 5.19 -13.01 -8.97
CA LEU A 102 5.49 -11.58 -8.83
C LEU A 102 5.08 -11.03 -7.46
N GLU A 103 4.01 -11.55 -6.86
CA GLU A 103 3.60 -11.18 -5.51
C GLU A 103 4.71 -11.51 -4.49
N ARG A 104 5.22 -12.75 -4.54
CA ARG A 104 6.32 -13.23 -3.70
C ARG A 104 7.60 -12.41 -3.92
N ASP A 105 8.02 -12.26 -5.18
CA ASP A 105 9.24 -11.54 -5.54
C ASP A 105 9.21 -10.07 -5.13
N ASN A 106 8.09 -9.40 -5.37
CA ASN A 106 7.90 -8.00 -4.99
C ASN A 106 7.87 -7.81 -3.48
N LEU A 107 7.21 -8.72 -2.74
CA LEU A 107 7.22 -8.70 -1.28
C LEU A 107 8.66 -8.83 -0.75
N GLN A 108 9.40 -9.81 -1.22
CA GLN A 108 10.79 -10.02 -0.83
C GLN A 108 11.67 -8.81 -1.18
N PHE A 109 11.51 -8.25 -2.37
CA PHE A 109 12.24 -7.05 -2.80
C PHE A 109 11.94 -5.86 -1.86
N LEU A 110 10.65 -5.56 -1.59
CA LEU A 110 10.27 -4.44 -0.76
C LEU A 110 10.77 -4.57 0.68
N LEU A 111 10.80 -5.78 1.22
CA LEU A 111 11.40 -6.05 2.52
C LEU A 111 12.92 -5.85 2.51
N SER A 112 13.60 -6.23 1.41
CA SER A 112 15.06 -6.15 1.28
C SER A 112 15.60 -4.73 1.17
N ILE A 113 14.84 -3.79 0.62
CA ILE A 113 15.26 -2.38 0.46
C ILE A 113 15.20 -1.59 1.76
N GLY A 114 14.75 -2.19 2.86
CA GLY A 114 14.72 -1.58 4.17
C GLY A 114 13.66 -0.49 4.32
N ALA A 115 12.46 -0.71 3.81
CA ALA A 115 11.32 0.16 4.08
C ALA A 115 11.03 0.24 5.58
N ASP A 116 10.61 1.40 6.07
CA ASP A 116 10.26 1.59 7.49
C ASP A 116 8.93 0.95 7.85
N GLY A 117 8.13 0.56 6.85
CA GLY A 117 6.87 -0.16 6.98
C GLY A 117 6.35 -0.63 5.63
N LEU A 118 5.47 -1.60 5.64
CA LEU A 118 4.83 -2.17 4.45
C LEU A 118 3.31 -2.18 4.63
N ILE A 119 2.59 -1.66 3.64
CA ILE A 119 1.16 -1.83 3.47
C ILE A 119 0.96 -2.81 2.32
N TYR A 120 0.27 -3.92 2.57
CA TYR A 120 0.20 -5.01 1.63
C TYR A 120 -1.24 -5.53 1.47
N THR A 121 -1.71 -5.61 0.24
CA THR A 121 -2.96 -6.28 -0.12
C THR A 121 -2.61 -7.68 -0.62
N PRO A 122 -2.80 -8.75 0.18
CA PRO A 122 -2.46 -10.11 -0.22
C PRO A 122 -3.47 -10.68 -1.21
N GLU A 123 -3.04 -11.60 -2.08
CA GLU A 123 -3.94 -12.31 -3.00
C GLU A 123 -3.80 -13.83 -2.89
N ASP A 124 -2.64 -14.37 -3.18
CA ASP A 124 -2.42 -15.80 -3.33
C ASP A 124 -1.40 -16.38 -2.35
N LEU A 125 -0.65 -15.55 -1.59
CA LEU A 125 0.33 -16.07 -0.63
C LEU A 125 -0.35 -16.83 0.51
N THR A 126 0.17 -18.03 0.80
CA THR A 126 -0.23 -18.80 1.98
C THR A 126 0.33 -18.21 3.27
N ALA A 127 -0.19 -18.64 4.42
CA ALA A 127 0.31 -18.22 5.73
C ALA A 127 1.78 -18.63 5.94
N GLU A 128 2.15 -19.82 5.45
CA GLU A 128 3.51 -20.35 5.54
C GLU A 128 4.47 -19.49 4.73
N GLU A 129 4.16 -19.20 3.47
CA GLU A 129 4.97 -18.36 2.59
C GLU A 129 5.13 -16.95 3.13
N PHE A 130 4.03 -16.33 3.58
CA PHE A 130 4.07 -15.01 4.19
C PHE A 130 4.96 -14.99 5.43
N THR A 131 4.80 -15.98 6.30
CA THR A 131 5.58 -16.10 7.53
C THR A 131 7.06 -16.31 7.22
N GLU A 132 7.41 -17.18 6.26
CA GLU A 132 8.78 -17.40 5.81
C GLU A 132 9.44 -16.11 5.31
N LEU A 133 8.74 -15.37 4.43
CA LEU A 133 9.25 -14.14 3.83
C LEU A 133 9.44 -13.00 4.83
N THR A 134 8.59 -12.95 5.86
CA THR A 134 8.56 -11.82 6.80
C THR A 134 9.33 -12.07 8.09
N ALA A 135 9.64 -13.34 8.43
CA ALA A 135 10.21 -13.77 9.71
C ALA A 135 11.44 -12.97 10.17
N ASN A 136 12.30 -12.57 9.25
CA ASN A 136 13.57 -11.88 9.55
C ASN A 136 13.60 -10.44 9.05
N SER A 137 12.48 -9.89 8.58
CA SER A 137 12.46 -8.56 7.96
C SER A 137 12.56 -7.44 8.99
N GLY A 138 11.98 -7.63 10.17
CA GLY A 138 11.82 -6.57 11.18
C GLY A 138 10.95 -5.39 10.71
N VAL A 139 10.37 -5.45 9.52
CA VAL A 139 9.52 -4.40 8.94
C VAL A 139 8.09 -4.58 9.45
N PRO A 140 7.48 -3.56 10.07
CA PRO A 140 6.07 -3.62 10.44
C PRO A 140 5.20 -3.73 9.17
N ILE A 141 4.22 -4.63 9.19
CA ILE A 141 3.35 -4.91 8.06
C ILE A 141 1.89 -4.71 8.46
N VAL A 142 1.16 -3.97 7.62
CA VAL A 142 -0.29 -3.82 7.72
C VAL A 142 -0.91 -4.44 6.47
N LEU A 143 -1.80 -5.42 6.67
CA LEU A 143 -2.61 -5.99 5.59
C LEU A 143 -3.78 -5.06 5.27
N LEU A 144 -4.05 -4.86 3.99
CA LEU A 144 -5.09 -3.96 3.51
C LEU A 144 -6.08 -4.71 2.62
N ASP A 145 -7.38 -4.43 2.82
CA ASP A 145 -8.51 -4.95 2.01
C ASP A 145 -8.71 -6.48 2.07
N ARG A 146 -7.69 -7.23 2.41
CA ARG A 146 -7.70 -8.70 2.53
C ARG A 146 -6.87 -9.15 3.72
N SER A 147 -7.17 -10.32 4.24
CA SER A 147 -6.40 -10.99 5.30
C SER A 147 -5.82 -12.31 4.77
N ILE A 148 -4.76 -12.79 5.41
CA ILE A 148 -4.22 -14.12 5.19
C ILE A 148 -4.69 -14.99 6.36
N SER A 149 -5.42 -16.06 6.07
CA SER A 149 -5.92 -16.96 7.11
C SER A 149 -4.76 -17.59 7.88
N GLY A 150 -4.82 -17.56 9.22
CA GLY A 150 -3.77 -18.09 10.07
C GLY A 150 -2.61 -17.13 10.37
N VAL A 151 -2.56 -15.95 9.76
CA VAL A 151 -1.55 -14.91 10.03
C VAL A 151 -2.09 -13.91 11.05
N GLN A 152 -1.30 -13.62 12.09
CA GLN A 152 -1.55 -12.51 13.01
C GLN A 152 -0.79 -11.27 12.52
N ALA A 153 -1.51 -10.35 11.89
CA ALA A 153 -0.99 -9.06 11.44
C ALA A 153 -2.05 -7.98 11.63
N ASP A 154 -1.62 -6.75 11.81
CA ASP A 154 -2.54 -5.61 11.77
C ASP A 154 -3.22 -5.59 10.40
N THR A 155 -4.55 -5.47 10.40
CA THR A 155 -5.34 -5.58 9.17
C THR A 155 -6.39 -4.48 9.11
N VAL A 156 -6.50 -3.82 7.95
CA VAL A 156 -7.54 -2.83 7.66
C VAL A 156 -8.47 -3.40 6.59
N LEU A 157 -9.68 -3.71 6.96
CA LEU A 157 -10.70 -4.31 6.10
C LEU A 157 -11.91 -3.39 5.94
N VAL A 158 -12.57 -3.53 4.79
CA VAL A 158 -13.94 -3.05 4.60
C VAL A 158 -14.89 -4.19 5.01
N ASN A 159 -15.97 -3.87 5.71
CA ASN A 159 -17.01 -4.86 6.03
C ASN A 159 -17.86 -5.14 4.79
N ASN A 160 -17.31 -5.96 3.89
CA ASN A 160 -17.92 -6.27 2.58
C ASN A 160 -19.26 -6.98 2.73
N THR A 161 -19.36 -7.94 3.67
CA THR A 161 -20.57 -8.73 3.90
C THR A 161 -21.74 -7.85 4.35
N ASP A 162 -21.57 -7.09 5.43
CA ASP A 162 -22.67 -6.28 5.95
C ASP A 162 -23.00 -5.08 5.04
N SER A 163 -22.01 -4.51 4.36
CA SER A 163 -22.27 -3.42 3.42
C SER A 163 -23.17 -3.85 2.26
N VAL A 164 -22.91 -5.02 1.68
CA VAL A 164 -23.77 -5.57 0.59
C VAL A 164 -25.09 -6.03 1.14
N TYR A 165 -25.12 -6.69 2.30
CA TYR A 165 -26.36 -7.07 2.97
C TYR A 165 -27.29 -5.87 3.16
N GLN A 166 -26.79 -4.77 3.72
CA GLN A 166 -27.59 -3.55 3.93
C GLN A 166 -28.07 -2.94 2.61
N ALA A 167 -27.21 -2.89 1.59
CA ALA A 167 -27.56 -2.33 0.29
C ALA A 167 -28.69 -3.15 -0.38
N VAL A 168 -28.59 -4.47 -0.38
CA VAL A 168 -29.59 -5.37 -0.97
C VAL A 168 -30.89 -5.38 -0.17
N SER A 169 -30.79 -5.44 1.17
CA SER A 169 -31.98 -5.34 2.04
C SER A 169 -32.73 -4.02 1.80
N ARG A 170 -31.99 -2.92 1.65
CA ARG A 170 -32.60 -1.62 1.35
C ARG A 170 -33.37 -1.60 0.04
N LEU A 171 -32.82 -2.23 -1.01
CA LEU A 171 -33.52 -2.35 -2.30
C LEU A 171 -34.81 -3.18 -2.14
N MET A 172 -34.78 -4.29 -1.39
CA MET A 172 -35.96 -5.11 -1.12
C MET A 172 -37.03 -4.38 -0.33
N GLU A 173 -36.65 -3.63 0.71
CA GLU A 173 -37.57 -2.76 1.47
C GLU A 173 -38.25 -1.71 0.59
N GLN A 174 -37.59 -1.29 -0.52
CA GLN A 174 -38.15 -0.37 -1.50
C GLN A 174 -39.07 -1.06 -2.53
N GLY A 175 -39.26 -2.38 -2.42
CA GLY A 175 -40.15 -3.16 -3.28
C GLY A 175 -39.49 -3.76 -4.53
N HIS A 176 -38.15 -3.77 -4.60
CA HIS A 176 -37.45 -4.47 -5.67
C HIS A 176 -37.47 -6.01 -5.41
N GLU A 177 -38.08 -6.77 -6.28
CA GLU A 177 -38.17 -8.24 -6.16
C GLU A 177 -37.04 -8.98 -6.88
N ARG A 178 -36.47 -8.38 -7.92
CA ARG A 178 -35.41 -8.97 -8.73
C ARG A 178 -34.16 -8.08 -8.66
N ILE A 179 -33.19 -8.52 -7.87
CA ILE A 179 -31.94 -7.80 -7.66
C ILE A 179 -30.80 -8.67 -8.16
N GLY A 180 -30.04 -8.18 -9.14
CA GLY A 180 -28.86 -8.87 -9.65
C GLY A 180 -27.59 -8.44 -8.92
N ILE A 181 -26.54 -9.27 -9.03
CA ILE A 181 -25.19 -8.97 -8.57
C ILE A 181 -24.17 -9.20 -9.68
N ILE A 182 -23.34 -8.19 -9.95
CA ILE A 182 -22.13 -8.34 -10.76
C ILE A 182 -20.96 -8.35 -9.77
N SER A 183 -20.33 -9.52 -9.59
CA SER A 183 -19.28 -9.71 -8.62
C SER A 183 -17.92 -9.94 -9.29
N GLY A 184 -16.85 -9.72 -8.54
CA GLY A 184 -15.48 -10.08 -8.93
C GLY A 184 -15.26 -11.59 -9.02
N PRO A 185 -14.01 -12.02 -9.31
CA PRO A 185 -13.68 -13.45 -9.42
C PRO A 185 -14.02 -14.21 -8.14
N LYS A 186 -14.57 -15.42 -8.30
CA LYS A 186 -14.97 -16.28 -7.16
C LYS A 186 -13.80 -16.68 -6.24
N SER A 187 -12.57 -16.62 -6.70
CA SER A 187 -11.35 -16.85 -5.90
C SER A 187 -11.06 -15.71 -4.93
N VAL A 188 -11.44 -14.48 -5.28
CA VAL A 188 -11.08 -13.26 -4.54
C VAL A 188 -11.87 -13.14 -3.25
N PHE A 189 -11.16 -12.89 -2.13
CA PHE A 189 -11.74 -12.76 -0.79
C PHE A 189 -12.90 -11.77 -0.72
N THR A 190 -12.71 -10.54 -1.19
CA THR A 190 -13.74 -9.50 -1.12
C THR A 190 -14.97 -9.80 -1.97
N ALA A 191 -14.81 -10.52 -3.10
CA ALA A 191 -15.93 -10.96 -3.91
C ALA A 191 -16.77 -12.03 -3.20
N LYS A 192 -16.11 -12.98 -2.49
CA LYS A 192 -16.80 -13.97 -1.66
C LYS A 192 -17.60 -13.31 -0.55
N GLU A 193 -17.00 -12.39 0.19
CA GLU A 193 -17.66 -11.65 1.27
C GLU A 193 -18.90 -10.88 0.77
N ARG A 194 -18.80 -10.22 -0.38
CA ARG A 194 -19.92 -9.51 -1.01
C ARG A 194 -21.04 -10.45 -1.43
N LEU A 195 -20.69 -11.60 -2.02
CA LEU A 195 -21.67 -12.62 -2.39
C LEU A 195 -22.39 -13.19 -1.15
N ILE A 196 -21.68 -13.43 -0.06
CA ILE A 196 -22.27 -13.85 1.22
C ILE A 196 -23.30 -12.82 1.71
N GLY A 197 -22.95 -11.53 1.68
CA GLY A 197 -23.87 -10.45 2.05
C GLY A 197 -25.13 -10.41 1.20
N TYR A 198 -24.98 -10.59 -0.12
CA TYR A 198 -26.09 -10.66 -1.07
C TYR A 198 -27.02 -11.86 -0.78
N LEU A 199 -26.45 -13.06 -0.68
CA LEU A 199 -27.22 -14.29 -0.41
C LEU A 199 -27.95 -14.23 0.93
N ARG A 200 -27.30 -13.67 1.96
CA ARG A 200 -27.92 -13.48 3.27
C ARG A 200 -29.12 -12.53 3.18
N ALA A 201 -29.01 -11.42 2.46
CA ALA A 201 -30.11 -10.48 2.29
C ALA A 201 -31.30 -11.11 1.56
N LEU A 202 -31.06 -11.90 0.49
CA LEU A 202 -32.11 -12.66 -0.20
C LEU A 202 -32.82 -13.61 0.76
N SER A 203 -32.07 -14.41 1.51
CA SER A 203 -32.58 -15.38 2.46
C SER A 203 -33.46 -14.75 3.53
N ASP A 204 -32.99 -13.65 4.15
CA ASP A 204 -33.69 -12.97 5.23
C ASP A 204 -35.00 -12.31 4.76
N HIS A 205 -35.11 -12.01 3.46
CA HIS A 205 -36.33 -11.49 2.83
C HIS A 205 -37.18 -12.59 2.15
N GLY A 206 -36.82 -13.86 2.32
CA GLY A 206 -37.61 -15.00 1.76
C GLY A 206 -37.50 -15.14 0.23
N VAL A 207 -36.47 -14.55 -0.39
CA VAL A 207 -36.25 -14.63 -1.84
C VAL A 207 -35.30 -15.78 -2.16
N ILE A 208 -35.69 -16.64 -3.08
CA ILE A 208 -34.86 -17.75 -3.56
C ILE A 208 -33.79 -17.18 -4.51
N PHE A 209 -32.54 -17.60 -4.30
CA PHE A 209 -31.43 -17.23 -5.17
C PHE A 209 -31.67 -17.74 -6.61
N ASP A 210 -31.50 -16.83 -7.58
CA ASP A 210 -31.58 -17.11 -9.01
C ASP A 210 -30.18 -16.90 -9.63
N ASP A 211 -29.57 -17.99 -10.09
CA ASP A 211 -28.24 -17.96 -10.71
C ASP A 211 -28.16 -17.03 -11.94
N SER A 212 -29.29 -16.82 -12.63
CA SER A 212 -29.32 -15.92 -13.79
C SER A 212 -29.13 -14.43 -13.43
N LEU A 213 -29.28 -14.09 -12.16
CA LEU A 213 -29.09 -12.75 -11.62
C LEU A 213 -27.71 -12.54 -11.01
N ALA A 214 -26.82 -13.55 -11.08
CA ALA A 214 -25.48 -13.48 -10.50
C ALA A 214 -24.41 -13.66 -11.58
N VAL A 215 -23.73 -12.56 -11.91
CA VAL A 215 -22.61 -12.57 -12.86
C VAL A 215 -21.29 -12.44 -12.10
N SER A 216 -20.31 -13.26 -12.46
CA SER A 216 -18.97 -13.22 -11.88
C SER A 216 -17.93 -13.09 -12.99
N GLY A 217 -16.95 -12.23 -12.80
CA GLY A 217 -15.85 -12.03 -13.74
C GLY A 217 -14.76 -11.14 -13.15
N GLU A 218 -13.77 -10.78 -13.96
CA GLU A 218 -12.69 -9.90 -13.53
C GLU A 218 -13.21 -8.51 -13.14
N ASN A 219 -12.49 -7.81 -12.25
CA ASN A 219 -12.85 -6.46 -11.81
C ASN A 219 -12.51 -5.42 -12.89
N THR A 220 -13.15 -5.52 -14.05
CA THR A 220 -12.93 -4.70 -15.24
C THR A 220 -14.20 -4.03 -15.73
N PHE A 221 -14.05 -2.95 -16.50
CA PHE A 221 -15.16 -2.32 -17.20
C PHE A 221 -15.89 -3.30 -18.15
N ALA A 222 -15.13 -4.20 -18.81
CA ALA A 222 -15.67 -5.19 -19.72
C ALA A 222 -16.65 -6.14 -19.01
N THR A 223 -16.29 -6.67 -17.86
CA THR A 223 -17.18 -7.52 -17.04
C THR A 223 -18.43 -6.77 -16.62
N GLY A 224 -18.30 -5.53 -16.15
CA GLY A 224 -19.45 -4.73 -15.75
C GLY A 224 -20.40 -4.35 -16.90
N TYR A 225 -19.86 -4.24 -18.12
CA TYR A 225 -20.67 -3.96 -19.32
C TYR A 225 -21.38 -5.18 -19.88
N GLN A 226 -20.78 -6.37 -19.74
CA GLN A 226 -21.32 -7.63 -20.25
C GLN A 226 -22.31 -8.30 -19.29
N GLY A 227 -22.22 -8.02 -18.00
CA GLY A 227 -23.10 -8.54 -16.95
C GLY A 227 -24.34 -7.70 -16.79
#